data_3f95eb5831a80a5a51ae15f81496a9b6
#
_entry.id   3f95eb5831a80a5a51ae15f81496a9b6
#
_cell.length_a   1.000
_cell.length_b   1.000
_cell.length_c   1.000
_cell.angle_alpha   90.00
_cell.angle_beta   90.00
_cell.angle_gamma   90.00
#
_symmetry.space_group_name_H-M   'P 1'
#
loop_
_entity.id
_entity.type
_entity.pdbx_description
1 polymer ?
#
loop_
_entity_poly.entity_id
_entity_poly.type
_entity_poly.pdbx_seq_one_letter_code
_entity_poly.pdbx_strand_id
1 'polypeptide(L)'
;MLCVPGAAPVLCLPHAPNAGAFVMHVASSCPLVANGSLGGFDLTVAFNKNPLLCYDPDDHRFYPCDWGLLHSCATLLAAFLNNETTWVQRAEARRQACTELAAQFWAHTALRRTPPQVRIVPIPISNDPDTVRLICHVWGFYPPAVTIQWLHNGLVVASGDTKLLPNGDWTYRTQMTLRASTAAGSTYTCSVWHSSLEQPLQKDWSESGDRDVAPTPHSPPWLIVPMLSPQVPICPQG
;
A
#
# COMPACT_ATOMS: atom_id res chain seq x y z
N MET A 1 -8.51 -18.85 24.40
CA MET A 1 -8.34 -20.31 24.67
C MET A 1 -6.89 -20.64 24.35
N LEU A 2 -6.09 -20.95 25.36
CA LEU A 2 -4.71 -21.44 25.18
C LEU A 2 -4.78 -22.95 25.30
N CYS A 3 -4.59 -23.68 24.20
CA CYS A 3 -4.49 -25.12 24.18
C CYS A 3 -3.02 -25.51 24.15
N VAL A 4 -2.56 -26.29 25.13
CA VAL A 4 -1.20 -26.84 25.16
C VAL A 4 -1.24 -28.24 24.58
N PRO A 5 -0.52 -28.61 23.52
CA PRO A 5 -0.49 -29.96 23.00
C PRO A 5 0.47 -30.82 23.83
N GLY A 6 -0.07 -31.82 24.49
CA GLY A 6 0.69 -32.88 25.17
C GLY A 6 -0.15 -34.15 25.18
N ALA A 7 0.49 -35.31 25.03
CA ALA A 7 -0.14 -36.61 24.85
C ALA A 7 -1.02 -37.02 26.07
N ALA A 8 -2.30 -36.66 26.03
CA ALA A 8 -3.47 -37.03 26.82
C ALA A 8 -4.53 -35.93 26.68
N PRO A 9 -5.79 -36.10 27.04
CA PRO A 9 -6.89 -35.26 26.55
C PRO A 9 -6.62 -33.77 26.77
N VAL A 10 -6.83 -32.99 25.68
CA VAL A 10 -6.67 -31.54 25.65
C VAL A 10 -7.48 -30.90 26.77
N LEU A 11 -6.82 -30.48 27.84
CA LEU A 11 -7.43 -29.72 28.93
C LEU A 11 -7.55 -28.25 28.44
N CYS A 12 -8.70 -27.93 27.91
CA CYS A 12 -9.11 -26.54 27.74
C CYS A 12 -9.48 -25.96 29.09
N LEU A 13 -8.57 -25.25 29.74
CA LEU A 13 -8.89 -24.48 30.93
C LEU A 13 -9.88 -23.36 30.56
N PRO A 14 -11.05 -23.30 31.26
CA PRO A 14 -11.95 -22.17 31.05
C PRO A 14 -11.22 -20.87 31.44
N HIS A 15 -11.29 -19.88 30.55
CA HIS A 15 -10.73 -18.57 30.81
C HIS A 15 -11.44 -17.97 32.03
N ALA A 16 -10.75 -17.81 33.13
CA ALA A 16 -11.30 -17.12 34.28
C ALA A 16 -11.59 -15.67 33.89
N PRO A 17 -12.80 -15.15 34.10
CA PRO A 17 -13.23 -13.84 33.60
C PRO A 17 -12.45 -12.63 34.16
N ASN A 18 -11.53 -12.87 35.10
CA ASN A 18 -10.72 -11.84 35.74
C ASN A 18 -9.20 -12.12 35.71
N ALA A 19 -8.73 -13.11 34.95
CA ALA A 19 -7.30 -13.28 34.77
C ALA A 19 -6.79 -12.20 33.81
N GLY A 20 -6.07 -11.20 34.30
CA GLY A 20 -5.36 -10.24 33.50
C GLY A 20 -4.47 -10.95 32.50
N ALA A 21 -4.75 -10.83 31.19
CA ALA A 21 -3.92 -11.41 30.16
C ALA A 21 -2.66 -10.55 30.01
N PHE A 22 -1.50 -11.11 30.36
CA PHE A 22 -0.22 -10.51 30.00
C PHE A 22 0.12 -10.89 28.56
N VAL A 23 0.59 -9.93 27.80
CA VAL A 23 0.94 -10.13 26.39
C VAL A 23 2.40 -9.81 26.18
N MET A 24 3.15 -10.79 25.68
CA MET A 24 4.52 -10.60 25.21
C MET A 24 4.50 -10.50 23.69
N HIS A 25 5.12 -9.45 23.15
CA HIS A 25 5.34 -9.29 21.73
C HIS A 25 6.82 -9.35 21.42
N VAL A 26 7.16 -10.07 20.36
CA VAL A 26 8.48 -9.98 19.72
C VAL A 26 8.27 -9.42 18.33
N ALA A 27 8.67 -8.19 18.14
CA ALA A 27 8.54 -7.48 16.86
C ALA A 27 9.91 -7.21 16.27
N SER A 28 10.04 -7.33 14.96
CA SER A 28 11.20 -6.87 14.22
C SER A 28 10.76 -5.96 13.09
N SER A 29 11.53 -4.92 12.83
CA SER A 29 11.34 -4.00 11.71
C SER A 29 12.63 -3.86 10.91
N CYS A 30 12.45 -3.69 9.61
CA CYS A 30 13.53 -3.62 8.62
C CYS A 30 13.27 -2.39 7.74
N PRO A 31 13.67 -1.18 8.19
CA PRO A 31 13.51 0.01 7.38
C PRO A 31 14.37 -0.11 6.12
N LEU A 32 13.75 0.18 4.96
CA LEU A 32 14.43 0.21 3.68
C LEU A 32 14.70 1.65 3.27
N VAL A 33 15.91 1.90 2.77
CA VAL A 33 16.26 3.20 2.20
C VAL A 33 15.84 3.29 0.73
N ALA A 34 15.93 4.48 0.14
CA ALA A 34 15.40 4.75 -1.20
C ALA A 34 15.93 3.85 -2.32
N ASN A 35 17.11 3.27 -2.18
CA ASN A 35 17.69 2.31 -3.14
C ASN A 35 17.27 0.85 -2.89
N GLY A 36 16.43 0.58 -1.87
CA GLY A 36 15.96 -0.76 -1.51
C GLY A 36 16.92 -1.56 -0.62
N SER A 37 18.05 -0.99 -0.20
CA SER A 37 18.93 -1.63 0.80
C SER A 37 18.37 -1.44 2.22
N LEU A 38 18.78 -2.30 3.14
CA LEU A 38 18.43 -2.18 4.55
C LEU A 38 19.05 -0.91 5.13
N GLY A 39 18.22 -0.09 5.78
CA GLY A 39 18.65 1.09 6.54
C GLY A 39 18.90 0.79 8.02
N GLY A 40 18.59 -0.44 8.46
CA GLY A 40 18.76 -0.89 9.83
C GLY A 40 17.99 -2.16 10.11
N PHE A 41 18.12 -2.65 11.32
CA PHE A 41 17.32 -3.77 11.83
C PHE A 41 16.99 -3.50 13.30
N ASP A 42 15.70 -3.46 13.61
CA ASP A 42 15.21 -3.32 14.98
C ASP A 42 14.53 -4.61 15.41
N LEU A 43 14.86 -5.11 16.59
CA LEU A 43 14.13 -6.20 17.22
C LEU A 43 13.84 -5.81 18.66
N THR A 44 12.57 -5.86 19.02
CA THR A 44 12.07 -5.45 20.33
C THR A 44 11.23 -6.55 20.94
N VAL A 45 11.44 -6.83 22.22
CA VAL A 45 10.57 -7.62 23.06
C VAL A 45 9.78 -6.66 23.95
N ALA A 46 8.47 -6.68 23.82
CA ALA A 46 7.59 -5.79 24.58
C ALA A 46 6.65 -6.59 25.51
N PHE A 47 6.42 -6.05 26.70
CA PHE A 47 5.47 -6.56 27.68
C PHE A 47 4.29 -5.59 27.80
N ASN A 48 3.08 -6.06 27.55
CA ASN A 48 1.87 -5.23 27.52
C ASN A 48 2.04 -3.94 26.72
N LYS A 49 2.62 -4.03 25.53
CA LYS A 49 2.94 -2.93 24.60
C LYS A 49 4.11 -2.02 25.03
N ASN A 50 4.67 -2.18 26.19
CA ASN A 50 5.84 -1.41 26.63
C ASN A 50 7.11 -2.15 26.16
N PRO A 51 8.03 -1.49 25.44
CA PRO A 51 9.31 -2.07 25.06
C PRO A 51 10.10 -2.44 26.33
N LEU A 52 10.54 -3.68 26.42
CA LEU A 52 11.28 -4.19 27.57
C LEU A 52 12.74 -4.44 27.18
N LEU A 53 12.97 -5.15 26.08
CA LEU A 53 14.29 -5.46 25.56
C LEU A 53 14.39 -5.03 24.10
N CYS A 54 15.56 -4.52 23.75
CA CYS A 54 15.95 -4.22 22.39
C CYS A 54 17.17 -5.07 22.02
N TYR A 55 17.34 -5.34 20.74
CA TYR A 55 18.50 -6.04 20.20
C TYR A 55 19.42 -5.08 19.48
N ASP A 56 20.71 -5.14 19.78
CA ASP A 56 21.74 -4.42 19.08
C ASP A 56 22.34 -5.34 18.00
N PRO A 57 22.16 -5.02 16.70
CA PRO A 57 22.69 -5.82 15.61
C PRO A 57 24.21 -5.68 15.43
N ASP A 58 24.85 -4.63 15.94
CA ASP A 58 26.27 -4.40 15.84
C ASP A 58 27.03 -5.15 16.94
N ASP A 59 26.52 -5.11 18.15
CA ASP A 59 27.07 -5.84 19.31
C ASP A 59 26.54 -7.28 19.44
N HIS A 60 25.59 -7.69 18.60
CA HIS A 60 24.94 -9.00 18.60
C HIS A 60 24.37 -9.38 19.98
N ARG A 61 23.74 -8.46 20.67
CA ARG A 61 23.25 -8.64 22.04
C ARG A 61 21.92 -7.96 22.34
N PHE A 62 21.21 -8.53 23.29
CA PHE A 62 20.03 -7.89 23.87
C PHE A 62 20.44 -6.91 24.99
N TYR A 63 19.71 -5.80 25.08
CA TYR A 63 19.87 -4.81 26.14
C TYR A 63 18.52 -4.31 26.63
N PRO A 64 18.42 -3.84 27.90
CA PRO A 64 17.17 -3.27 28.40
C PRO A 64 16.90 -1.92 27.74
N CYS A 65 15.74 -1.76 27.14
CA CYS A 65 15.27 -0.47 26.60
C CYS A 65 14.14 0.17 27.43
N ASP A 66 13.68 -0.50 28.50
CA ASP A 66 12.85 0.12 29.55
C ASP A 66 13.72 0.79 30.61
N TRP A 67 13.47 2.05 30.86
CA TRP A 67 14.15 2.84 31.89
C TRP A 67 13.26 3.09 33.13
N GLY A 68 12.10 2.43 33.18
CA GLY A 68 11.11 2.57 34.24
C GLY A 68 11.14 1.44 35.28
N LEU A 69 9.94 1.11 35.77
CA LEU A 69 9.76 0.11 36.84
C LEU A 69 10.26 -1.29 36.48
N LEU A 70 10.27 -1.63 35.20
CA LEU A 70 10.68 -2.96 34.73
C LEU A 70 12.18 -3.03 34.37
N HIS A 71 12.96 -1.98 34.56
CA HIS A 71 14.38 -1.92 34.18
C HIS A 71 15.20 -3.07 34.79
N SER A 72 15.05 -3.35 36.07
CA SER A 72 15.76 -4.43 36.74
C SER A 72 15.41 -5.79 36.19
N CYS A 73 14.12 -6.00 35.89
CA CYS A 73 13.64 -7.25 35.26
C CYS A 73 14.17 -7.37 33.82
N ALA A 74 14.17 -6.29 33.06
CA ALA A 74 14.72 -6.22 31.71
C ALA A 74 16.21 -6.53 31.68
N THR A 75 16.99 -6.01 32.64
CA THR A 75 18.42 -6.28 32.76
C THR A 75 18.71 -7.78 33.02
N LEU A 76 17.98 -8.39 33.93
CA LEU A 76 18.11 -9.83 34.22
C LEU A 76 17.73 -10.68 32.99
N LEU A 77 16.65 -10.32 32.32
CA LEU A 77 16.20 -11.02 31.11
C LEU A 77 17.19 -10.85 29.95
N ALA A 78 17.76 -9.65 29.77
CA ALA A 78 18.81 -9.40 28.78
C ALA A 78 20.04 -10.29 29.03
N ALA A 79 20.50 -10.37 30.29
CA ALA A 79 21.60 -11.23 30.67
C ALA A 79 21.30 -12.71 30.37
N PHE A 80 20.10 -13.17 30.68
CA PHE A 80 19.67 -14.53 30.38
C PHE A 80 19.66 -14.82 28.86
N LEU A 81 19.06 -13.93 28.05
CA LEU A 81 18.98 -14.13 26.60
C LEU A 81 20.37 -14.09 25.92
N ASN A 82 21.28 -13.28 26.44
CA ASN A 82 22.65 -13.18 25.92
C ASN A 82 23.53 -14.40 26.31
N ASN A 83 23.24 -15.03 27.45
CA ASN A 83 23.92 -16.24 27.86
C ASN A 83 23.50 -17.47 27.03
N GLU A 84 22.26 -17.45 26.54
CA GLU A 84 21.68 -18.49 25.70
C GLU A 84 21.89 -18.16 24.21
N THR A 85 22.91 -18.72 23.58
CA THR A 85 23.28 -18.44 22.16
C THR A 85 22.12 -18.60 21.19
N THR A 86 21.17 -19.47 21.50
CA THR A 86 19.97 -19.72 20.66
C THR A 86 19.14 -18.46 20.40
N TRP A 87 19.01 -17.56 21.36
CA TRP A 87 18.21 -16.34 21.20
C TRP A 87 18.89 -15.31 20.31
N VAL A 88 20.19 -15.16 20.47
CA VAL A 88 21.01 -14.31 19.59
C VAL A 88 20.98 -14.84 18.15
N GLN A 89 21.14 -16.16 17.97
CA GLN A 89 21.03 -16.81 16.66
C GLN A 89 19.66 -16.57 15.99
N ARG A 90 18.57 -16.60 16.77
CA ARG A 90 17.21 -16.32 16.26
C ARG A 90 17.05 -14.85 15.85
N ALA A 91 17.67 -13.92 16.56
CA ALA A 91 17.68 -12.50 16.19
C ALA A 91 18.43 -12.29 14.87
N GLU A 92 19.62 -12.89 14.73
CA GLU A 92 20.42 -12.82 13.51
C GLU A 92 19.74 -13.50 12.31
N ALA A 93 19.08 -14.63 12.51
CA ALA A 93 18.30 -15.29 11.45
C ALA A 93 17.16 -14.39 10.94
N ARG A 94 16.50 -13.63 11.84
CA ARG A 94 15.50 -12.64 11.42
C ARG A 94 16.11 -11.48 10.64
N ARG A 95 17.28 -10.99 11.07
CA ARG A 95 18.02 -9.94 10.36
C ARG A 95 18.40 -10.39 8.95
N GLN A 96 18.90 -11.61 8.81
CA GLN A 96 19.22 -12.20 7.53
C GLN A 96 17.97 -12.35 6.64
N ALA A 97 16.88 -12.86 7.19
CA ALA A 97 15.61 -12.97 6.48
C ALA A 97 15.10 -11.60 5.99
N CYS A 98 15.26 -10.52 6.76
CA CYS A 98 14.98 -9.15 6.31
C CYS A 98 15.78 -8.77 5.07
N THR A 99 17.09 -9.06 5.05
CA THR A 99 17.96 -8.76 3.92
C THR A 99 17.55 -9.52 2.66
N GLU A 100 17.22 -10.80 2.79
CA GLU A 100 16.80 -11.65 1.68
C GLU A 100 15.44 -11.23 1.12
N LEU A 101 14.50 -10.89 2.00
CA LEU A 101 13.14 -10.50 1.60
C LEU A 101 13.08 -9.06 1.09
N ALA A 102 13.95 -8.17 1.56
CA ALA A 102 13.97 -6.76 1.17
C ALA A 102 14.00 -6.58 -0.35
N ALA A 103 14.91 -7.26 -1.03
CA ALA A 103 15.07 -7.17 -2.48
C ALA A 103 13.82 -7.66 -3.24
N GLN A 104 13.18 -8.73 -2.75
CA GLN A 104 11.99 -9.30 -3.36
C GLN A 104 10.78 -8.37 -3.20
N PHE A 105 10.57 -7.83 -2.00
CA PHE A 105 9.44 -6.93 -1.75
C PHE A 105 9.61 -5.55 -2.39
N TRP A 106 10.85 -5.05 -2.51
CA TRP A 106 11.12 -3.72 -3.03
C TRP A 106 10.61 -3.52 -4.46
N ALA A 107 10.88 -4.49 -5.33
CA ALA A 107 10.42 -4.44 -6.72
C ALA A 107 8.89 -4.42 -6.85
N HIS A 108 8.20 -5.18 -5.99
CA HIS A 108 6.74 -5.33 -6.02
C HIS A 108 5.98 -4.26 -5.23
N THR A 109 6.67 -3.48 -4.40
CA THR A 109 6.06 -2.43 -3.56
C THR A 109 6.50 -1.04 -3.99
N ALA A 110 7.69 -0.61 -3.60
CA ALA A 110 8.17 0.75 -3.82
C ALA A 110 8.48 1.06 -5.30
N LEU A 111 8.97 0.07 -6.06
CA LEU A 111 9.24 0.22 -7.50
C LEU A 111 8.04 -0.12 -8.39
N ARG A 112 6.93 -0.55 -7.80
CA ARG A 112 5.72 -0.82 -8.58
C ARG A 112 5.32 0.44 -9.36
N ARG A 113 4.92 0.23 -10.62
CA ARG A 113 4.38 1.26 -11.49
C ARG A 113 3.11 0.72 -12.14
N THR A 114 2.00 1.41 -11.94
CA THR A 114 0.71 1.06 -12.55
C THR A 114 0.25 2.27 -13.35
N PRO A 115 0.01 2.15 -14.66
CA PRO A 115 -0.38 3.28 -15.49
C PRO A 115 -1.81 3.73 -15.20
N PRO A 116 -2.11 5.03 -15.32
CA PRO A 116 -3.44 5.56 -15.16
C PRO A 116 -4.36 5.17 -16.33
N GLN A 117 -5.65 5.08 -16.01
CA GLN A 117 -6.73 5.10 -16.99
C GLN A 117 -7.37 6.47 -16.97
N VAL A 118 -7.84 6.95 -18.13
CA VAL A 118 -8.41 8.28 -18.29
C VAL A 118 -9.75 8.22 -19.02
N ARG A 119 -10.73 8.96 -18.52
CA ARG A 119 -12.03 9.16 -19.16
C ARG A 119 -12.50 10.58 -18.95
N ILE A 120 -13.01 11.21 -20.03
CA ILE A 120 -13.71 12.50 -19.95
C ILE A 120 -15.21 12.23 -19.88
N VAL A 121 -15.88 12.91 -18.96
CA VAL A 121 -17.34 12.88 -18.80
C VAL A 121 -17.85 14.29 -18.96
N PRO A 122 -18.64 14.58 -20.02
CA PRO A 122 -19.30 15.87 -20.20
C PRO A 122 -20.58 15.93 -19.33
N ILE A 123 -20.78 17.03 -18.62
CA ILE A 123 -21.98 17.30 -17.83
C ILE A 123 -22.59 18.61 -18.32
N PRO A 124 -23.80 18.59 -18.90
CA PRO A 124 -24.49 19.81 -19.33
C PRO A 124 -24.74 20.76 -18.14
N ILE A 125 -24.68 22.06 -18.39
CA ILE A 125 -25.00 23.08 -17.40
C ILE A 125 -26.38 23.61 -17.70
N SER A 126 -27.32 23.41 -16.76
CA SER A 126 -28.78 23.63 -16.98
C SER A 126 -29.18 25.04 -17.41
N ASN A 127 -28.36 26.06 -17.12
CA ASN A 127 -28.66 27.45 -17.38
C ASN A 127 -27.78 28.08 -18.47
N ASP A 128 -26.94 27.29 -19.15
CA ASP A 128 -25.97 27.76 -20.11
C ASP A 128 -25.76 26.69 -21.21
N PRO A 129 -26.54 26.73 -22.30
CA PRO A 129 -26.48 25.70 -23.34
C PRO A 129 -25.15 25.70 -24.13
N ASP A 130 -24.46 26.85 -24.16
CA ASP A 130 -23.19 27.00 -24.87
C ASP A 130 -21.97 26.61 -24.06
N THR A 131 -22.19 26.10 -22.83
CA THR A 131 -21.13 25.67 -21.91
C THR A 131 -21.41 24.28 -21.33
N VAL A 132 -20.36 23.46 -21.28
CA VAL A 132 -20.38 22.13 -20.68
C VAL A 132 -19.30 22.05 -19.59
N ARG A 133 -19.59 21.28 -18.56
CA ARG A 133 -18.59 20.92 -17.56
C ARG A 133 -17.95 19.59 -17.97
N LEU A 134 -16.66 19.61 -18.29
CA LEU A 134 -15.86 18.43 -18.55
C LEU A 134 -15.19 17.97 -17.26
N ILE A 135 -15.31 16.69 -16.96
CA ILE A 135 -14.62 16.05 -15.83
C ILE A 135 -13.67 15.01 -16.40
N CYS A 136 -12.37 15.23 -16.23
CA CYS A 136 -11.35 14.23 -16.51
C CYS A 136 -11.19 13.35 -15.28
N HIS A 137 -11.64 12.10 -15.35
CA HIS A 137 -11.40 11.07 -14.35
C HIS A 137 -10.11 10.33 -14.68
N VAL A 138 -9.26 10.19 -13.66
CA VAL A 138 -7.97 9.48 -13.75
C VAL A 138 -7.91 8.49 -12.60
N TRP A 139 -7.72 7.21 -12.87
CA TRP A 139 -7.74 6.18 -11.84
C TRP A 139 -6.82 5.00 -12.12
N GLY A 140 -6.61 4.17 -11.10
CA GLY A 140 -5.87 2.90 -11.20
C GLY A 140 -4.37 3.04 -11.23
N PHE A 141 -3.80 4.21 -10.89
CA PHE A 141 -2.37 4.49 -10.98
C PHE A 141 -1.64 4.34 -9.65
N TYR A 142 -0.36 4.00 -9.75
CA TYR A 142 0.60 4.00 -8.65
C TYR A 142 2.01 4.32 -9.20
N PRO A 143 2.81 5.16 -8.54
CA PRO A 143 2.63 5.88 -7.27
C PRO A 143 1.63 7.04 -7.36
N PRO A 144 1.34 7.74 -6.23
CA PRO A 144 0.31 8.79 -6.18
C PRO A 144 0.64 10.06 -6.97
N ALA A 145 1.92 10.31 -7.29
CA ALA A 145 2.33 11.50 -8.01
C ALA A 145 1.79 11.47 -9.45
N VAL A 146 0.86 12.37 -9.77
CA VAL A 146 0.25 12.53 -11.08
C VAL A 146 0.04 14.00 -11.38
N THR A 147 0.26 14.42 -12.62
CA THR A 147 -0.04 15.79 -13.08
C THR A 147 -1.10 15.72 -14.15
N ILE A 148 -2.17 16.52 -14.00
CA ILE A 148 -3.26 16.61 -14.97
C ILE A 148 -3.29 18.03 -15.54
N GLN A 149 -3.44 18.12 -16.85
CA GLN A 149 -3.58 19.39 -17.57
C GLN A 149 -4.75 19.31 -18.55
N TRP A 150 -5.50 20.39 -18.65
CA TRP A 150 -6.46 20.60 -19.72
C TRP A 150 -5.83 21.47 -20.80
N LEU A 151 -5.96 21.02 -22.03
CA LEU A 151 -5.57 21.78 -23.21
C LEU A 151 -6.84 22.14 -24.01
N HIS A 152 -6.88 23.34 -24.56
CA HIS A 152 -7.86 23.78 -25.55
C HIS A 152 -7.14 24.11 -26.85
N ASN A 153 -7.46 23.38 -27.90
CA ASN A 153 -6.79 23.48 -29.19
C ASN A 153 -5.25 23.44 -29.08
N GLY A 154 -4.73 22.55 -28.24
CA GLY A 154 -3.30 22.36 -27.98
C GLY A 154 -2.65 23.30 -26.96
N LEU A 155 -3.37 24.31 -26.46
CA LEU A 155 -2.86 25.27 -25.48
C LEU A 155 -3.35 24.89 -24.07
N VAL A 156 -2.45 24.89 -23.10
CA VAL A 156 -2.80 24.60 -21.69
C VAL A 156 -3.69 25.70 -21.12
N VAL A 157 -4.91 25.35 -20.72
CA VAL A 157 -5.90 26.27 -20.14
C VAL A 157 -6.13 26.05 -18.66
N ALA A 158 -5.82 24.87 -18.14
CA ALA A 158 -5.86 24.58 -16.70
C ALA A 158 -4.83 23.53 -16.35
N SER A 159 -4.16 23.72 -15.23
CA SER A 159 -3.22 22.78 -14.63
C SER A 159 -3.26 22.99 -13.12
N GLY A 160 -3.11 21.93 -12.35
CA GLY A 160 -3.05 22.06 -10.89
C GLY A 160 -3.08 20.73 -10.15
N ASP A 161 -2.86 20.87 -8.85
CA ASP A 161 -2.95 19.76 -7.93
C ASP A 161 -4.40 19.37 -7.71
N THR A 162 -4.66 18.07 -7.78
CA THR A 162 -5.99 17.51 -7.60
C THR A 162 -6.02 16.65 -6.34
N LYS A 163 -7.18 16.59 -5.69
CA LYS A 163 -7.36 15.75 -4.51
C LYS A 163 -7.21 14.27 -4.88
N LEU A 164 -6.20 13.64 -4.33
CA LEU A 164 -5.95 12.21 -4.48
C LEU A 164 -6.82 11.40 -3.53
N LEU A 165 -7.41 10.31 -4.03
CA LEU A 165 -8.22 9.38 -3.26
C LEU A 165 -7.63 7.97 -3.42
N PRO A 166 -7.28 7.27 -2.32
CA PRO A 166 -6.82 5.89 -2.39
C PRO A 166 -7.98 4.94 -2.69
N ASN A 167 -7.73 3.89 -3.49
CA ASN A 167 -8.72 2.86 -3.82
C ASN A 167 -8.70 1.67 -2.83
N GLY A 168 -7.66 1.53 -1.99
CA GLY A 168 -7.50 0.42 -1.05
C GLY A 168 -6.62 -0.73 -1.56
N ASP A 169 -6.37 -0.79 -2.86
CA ASP A 169 -5.52 -1.77 -3.56
C ASP A 169 -4.15 -1.21 -3.94
N TRP A 170 -3.68 -0.19 -3.24
CA TRP A 170 -2.47 0.61 -3.51
C TRP A 170 -2.59 1.55 -4.70
N THR A 171 -3.66 1.49 -5.48
CA THR A 171 -3.89 2.45 -6.56
C THR A 171 -4.63 3.69 -6.08
N TYR A 172 -4.53 4.74 -6.87
CA TYR A 172 -5.15 6.03 -6.59
C TYR A 172 -6.10 6.43 -7.70
N ARG A 173 -6.99 7.35 -7.36
CA ARG A 173 -7.87 8.04 -8.30
C ARG A 173 -7.93 9.52 -7.99
N THR A 174 -8.19 10.28 -9.02
CA THR A 174 -8.39 11.73 -8.93
C THR A 174 -9.23 12.21 -10.10
N GLN A 175 -9.62 13.47 -10.06
CA GLN A 175 -10.37 14.10 -11.15
C GLN A 175 -10.03 15.58 -11.25
N MET A 176 -10.10 16.12 -12.47
CA MET A 176 -9.98 17.54 -12.76
C MET A 176 -11.14 18.03 -13.60
N THR A 177 -11.74 19.15 -13.22
CA THR A 177 -12.92 19.70 -13.86
C THR A 177 -12.56 20.98 -14.63
N LEU A 178 -13.14 21.12 -15.84
CA LEU A 178 -13.03 22.32 -16.67
C LEU A 178 -14.43 22.77 -17.12
N ARG A 179 -14.66 24.07 -17.17
CA ARG A 179 -15.80 24.63 -17.93
C ARG A 179 -15.32 24.85 -19.38
N ALA A 180 -16.03 24.25 -20.32
CA ALA A 180 -15.66 24.24 -21.74
C ALA A 180 -16.80 24.81 -22.57
N SER A 181 -16.48 25.56 -23.63
CA SER A 181 -17.46 26.03 -24.59
C SER A 181 -17.82 24.93 -25.59
N THR A 182 -19.08 24.85 -25.99
CA THR A 182 -19.58 23.92 -27.01
C THR A 182 -19.44 24.51 -28.44
N ALA A 183 -18.72 25.63 -28.62
CA ALA A 183 -18.52 26.25 -29.91
C ALA A 183 -17.91 25.28 -30.93
N ALA A 184 -18.42 25.27 -32.14
CA ALA A 184 -17.97 24.40 -33.20
C ALA A 184 -16.44 24.56 -33.47
N GLY A 185 -15.75 23.40 -33.56
CA GLY A 185 -14.29 23.36 -33.75
C GLY A 185 -13.45 23.45 -32.48
N SER A 186 -14.08 23.58 -31.29
CA SER A 186 -13.35 23.53 -30.03
C SER A 186 -13.02 22.08 -29.66
N THR A 187 -11.72 21.78 -29.43
CA THR A 187 -11.24 20.51 -28.96
C THR A 187 -10.57 20.68 -27.59
N TYR A 188 -10.99 19.89 -26.62
CA TYR A 188 -10.42 19.88 -25.29
C TYR A 188 -9.73 18.55 -25.04
N THR A 189 -8.47 18.61 -24.60
CA THR A 189 -7.65 17.42 -24.32
C THR A 189 -7.33 17.36 -22.84
N CYS A 190 -7.63 16.24 -22.20
CA CYS A 190 -7.08 15.93 -20.89
C CYS A 190 -5.75 15.21 -21.06
N SER A 191 -4.66 15.83 -20.61
CA SER A 191 -3.30 15.30 -20.65
C SER A 191 -2.84 14.90 -19.26
N VAL A 192 -2.42 13.66 -19.10
CA VAL A 192 -2.02 13.07 -17.82
C VAL A 192 -0.58 12.60 -17.87
N TRP A 193 0.25 13.15 -16.97
CA TRP A 193 1.64 12.77 -16.77
C TRP A 193 1.78 11.90 -15.55
N HIS A 194 2.47 10.78 -15.70
CA HIS A 194 2.70 9.84 -14.60
C HIS A 194 4.01 9.08 -14.83
N SER A 195 4.69 8.71 -13.74
CA SER A 195 5.99 8.02 -13.78
C SER A 195 5.98 6.62 -14.42
N SER A 196 4.80 6.04 -14.66
CA SER A 196 4.62 4.77 -15.38
C SER A 196 4.51 4.94 -16.89
N LEU A 197 4.45 6.18 -17.38
CA LEU A 197 4.24 6.49 -18.79
C LEU A 197 5.49 7.15 -19.38
N GLU A 198 5.88 6.74 -20.57
CA GLU A 198 6.98 7.36 -21.33
C GLU A 198 6.54 8.69 -21.96
N GLN A 199 5.27 8.78 -22.31
CA GLN A 199 4.64 9.97 -22.87
C GLN A 199 3.31 10.24 -22.15
N PRO A 200 2.83 11.51 -22.13
CA PRO A 200 1.57 11.84 -21.49
C PRO A 200 0.41 11.09 -22.14
N LEU A 201 -0.46 10.52 -21.31
CA LEU A 201 -1.69 9.92 -21.77
C LEU A 201 -2.70 11.02 -22.06
N GLN A 202 -3.14 11.14 -23.32
CA GLN A 202 -4.06 12.16 -23.77
C GLN A 202 -5.41 11.57 -24.15
N LYS A 203 -6.47 12.27 -23.76
CA LYS A 203 -7.84 11.96 -24.17
C LYS A 203 -8.51 13.22 -24.63
N ASP A 204 -9.07 13.18 -25.85
CA ASP A 204 -9.73 14.32 -26.47
C ASP A 204 -11.24 14.25 -26.24
N TRP A 205 -11.85 15.42 -26.21
CA TRP A 205 -13.28 15.63 -26.24
C TRP A 205 -13.62 16.76 -27.21
N SER A 206 -14.63 16.53 -28.07
CA SER A 206 -15.26 17.55 -28.91
C SER A 206 -16.74 17.25 -29.01
N GLU A 207 -17.58 18.25 -29.15
CA GLU A 207 -19.03 18.06 -29.22
C GLU A 207 -19.47 17.24 -30.46
N SER A 208 -18.72 17.29 -31.53
CA SER A 208 -18.99 16.51 -32.75
C SER A 208 -18.59 15.06 -32.67
N GLY A 209 -17.65 14.70 -31.79
CA GLY A 209 -17.09 13.34 -31.67
C GLY A 209 -17.85 12.42 -30.69
N ASP A 210 -18.64 12.99 -29.79
CA ASP A 210 -19.31 12.20 -28.73
C ASP A 210 -20.73 11.71 -29.14
N ARG A 211 -21.21 12.05 -30.34
CA ARG A 211 -22.52 11.62 -30.84
C ARG A 211 -22.55 10.20 -31.42
N ASP A 212 -21.39 9.59 -31.64
CA ASP A 212 -21.28 8.28 -32.31
C ASP A 212 -20.98 7.10 -31.39
N VAL A 213 -20.91 7.30 -30.07
CA VAL A 213 -20.82 6.17 -29.13
C VAL A 213 -22.13 5.98 -28.39
N ALA A 214 -23.17 5.61 -29.15
CA ALA A 214 -24.29 4.87 -28.56
C ALA A 214 -23.71 3.57 -27.94
N PRO A 215 -24.08 3.20 -26.71
CA PRO A 215 -23.67 1.92 -26.16
C PRO A 215 -24.24 0.83 -27.07
N THR A 216 -23.39 0.10 -27.77
CA THR A 216 -23.78 -1.11 -28.47
C THR A 216 -24.32 -2.10 -27.44
N PRO A 217 -25.61 -2.52 -27.54
CA PRO A 217 -26.22 -3.46 -26.62
C PRO A 217 -25.89 -4.90 -27.04
N HIS A 218 -24.62 -5.27 -27.05
CA HIS A 218 -24.21 -6.68 -27.22
C HIS A 218 -22.87 -6.91 -26.55
N SER A 219 -22.89 -6.99 -25.22
CA SER A 219 -21.98 -7.88 -24.51
C SER A 219 -22.79 -9.12 -24.15
N PRO A 220 -22.42 -10.31 -24.64
CA PRO A 220 -23.07 -11.53 -24.22
C PRO A 220 -22.80 -11.76 -22.74
N PRO A 221 -23.78 -12.30 -22.00
CA PRO A 221 -23.62 -12.57 -20.59
C PRO A 221 -22.65 -13.74 -20.40
N TRP A 222 -21.65 -13.51 -19.50
CA TRP A 222 -20.95 -14.56 -18.76
C TRP A 222 -20.04 -15.52 -19.53
N LEU A 223 -18.89 -15.06 -19.96
CA LEU A 223 -17.70 -15.90 -19.90
C LEU A 223 -17.14 -15.80 -18.48
N ILE A 224 -17.59 -16.71 -17.62
CA ILE A 224 -16.89 -17.05 -16.38
C ILE A 224 -15.58 -17.70 -16.82
N VAL A 225 -14.53 -16.92 -16.89
CA VAL A 225 -13.18 -17.46 -16.89
C VAL A 225 -12.94 -17.92 -15.44
N PRO A 226 -12.71 -19.22 -15.18
CA PRO A 226 -12.32 -19.64 -13.85
C PRO A 226 -11.00 -18.95 -13.53
N MET A 227 -11.01 -18.04 -12.56
CA MET A 227 -9.81 -17.53 -11.93
C MET A 227 -9.08 -18.73 -11.34
N LEU A 228 -8.04 -19.19 -12.03
CA LEU A 228 -7.00 -20.00 -11.41
C LEU A 228 -6.35 -19.09 -10.35
N SER A 229 -6.80 -19.26 -9.12
CA SER A 229 -6.12 -18.70 -7.94
C SER A 229 -4.67 -19.17 -7.99
N PRO A 230 -3.68 -18.25 -7.94
CA PRO A 230 -2.32 -18.67 -7.69
C PRO A 230 -2.33 -19.32 -6.29
N GLN A 231 -2.03 -20.61 -6.25
CA GLN A 231 -1.84 -21.32 -5.00
C GLN A 231 -0.64 -20.67 -4.30
N VAL A 232 -0.92 -19.96 -3.24
CA VAL A 232 0.11 -19.51 -2.29
C VAL A 232 0.75 -20.79 -1.73
N PRO A 233 2.05 -20.99 -1.86
CA PRO A 233 2.70 -22.13 -1.23
C PRO A 233 2.52 -22.01 0.29
N ILE A 234 1.78 -22.97 0.85
CA ILE A 234 1.65 -23.12 2.29
C ILE A 234 3.02 -23.56 2.79
N CYS A 235 3.64 -22.77 3.66
CA CYS A 235 4.85 -23.17 4.36
C CYS A 235 4.61 -24.52 5.08
N PRO A 236 5.44 -25.52 4.89
CA PRO A 236 5.34 -26.74 5.66
C PRO A 236 5.59 -26.41 7.14
N GLN A 237 4.63 -26.77 7.97
CA GLN A 237 4.80 -26.75 9.42
C GLN A 237 5.80 -27.84 9.78
N GLY A 238 6.99 -27.42 10.22
CA GLY A 238 7.98 -28.25 10.88
C GLY A 238 8.22 -27.73 12.30
#